data_053fd4b3139e2a37a9e4e7ae7acf7b92
#
_entry.id   053fd4b3139e2a37a9e4e7ae7acf7b92
#
_cell.length_a   1.000
_cell.length_b   1.000
_cell.length_c   1.000
_cell.angle_alpha   90.00
_cell.angle_beta   90.00
_cell.angle_gamma   90.00
#
_symmetry.space_group_name_H-M   'P 1'
#
loop_
_entity.id
_entity.type
_entity.pdbx_description
1 polymer ?
#
loop_
_entity_poly.entity_id
_entity_poly.type
_entity_poly.pdbx_seq_one_letter_code
_entity_poly.pdbx_strand_id
1 'polypeptide(L)'
;MDRDLKGKRPSFRPQKAGNNPFRLMLWIALIMAGIWILMQIEGGEIKPVLEPTPTPTRIAGSYIQEAQAYFQAGKLYDPDPPEPTPARYDAIDTYERALQVDPGNAQAWAEKARIEAYSITMLSNDAERLIRLQEARDSIEKALALSPDDSTIRAIYAFVLDWYASSPLVSEEERQNLLLEAESEAVRAYGLDPENGL
;
A
#
# COMPACT_ATOMS: atom_id res chain seq x y z
N MET A 1 -71.54 -18.82 53.70
CA MET A 1 -70.51 -19.79 53.21
C MET A 1 -69.18 -19.12 53.06
N ASP A 2 -68.53 -18.81 54.26
CA ASP A 2 -67.26 -18.10 54.29
C ASP A 2 -66.12 -19.11 54.20
N ARG A 3 -65.37 -19.05 53.09
CA ARG A 3 -64.12 -19.82 52.89
C ARG A 3 -62.96 -19.02 53.45
N ASP A 4 -62.51 -19.41 54.63
CA ASP A 4 -61.29 -18.94 55.29
C ASP A 4 -60.06 -19.21 54.41
N LEU A 5 -59.63 -18.19 53.69
CA LEU A 5 -58.36 -18.21 52.95
C LEU A 5 -57.20 -17.94 53.90
N LYS A 6 -56.87 -18.92 54.76
CA LYS A 6 -55.62 -18.90 55.56
C LYS A 6 -54.45 -19.37 54.68
N GLY A 7 -54.02 -18.49 53.72
CA GLY A 7 -52.74 -18.65 53.03
C GLY A 7 -51.58 -18.39 53.97
N LYS A 8 -50.65 -19.34 54.15
CA LYS A 8 -49.36 -19.10 54.79
C LYS A 8 -48.67 -17.92 54.15
N ARG A 9 -48.46 -16.84 54.89
CA ARG A 9 -47.69 -15.69 54.43
C ARG A 9 -46.28 -16.13 54.09
N PRO A 10 -45.74 -15.84 52.86
CA PRO A 10 -44.34 -16.16 52.53
C PRO A 10 -43.43 -15.39 53.47
N SER A 11 -42.64 -16.08 54.25
CA SER A 11 -41.65 -15.47 55.11
C SER A 11 -40.37 -15.32 54.35
N PHE A 12 -40.09 -14.12 53.94
CA PHE A 12 -38.77 -13.75 53.37
C PHE A 12 -37.75 -13.62 54.49
N ARG A 13 -37.25 -14.74 54.99
CA ARG A 13 -36.07 -14.71 55.83
C ARG A 13 -34.86 -14.56 54.96
N PRO A 14 -34.01 -13.53 55.13
CA PRO A 14 -32.76 -13.46 54.41
C PRO A 14 -31.93 -14.70 54.75
N GLN A 15 -31.68 -15.56 53.78
CA GLN A 15 -30.73 -16.64 53.97
C GLN A 15 -29.40 -16.00 54.31
N LYS A 16 -28.89 -16.20 55.51
CA LYS A 16 -27.49 -15.89 55.81
C LYS A 16 -26.65 -16.72 54.85
N ALA A 17 -26.10 -16.04 53.80
CA ALA A 17 -25.08 -16.64 52.96
C ALA A 17 -23.90 -16.98 53.87
N GLY A 18 -23.81 -18.21 54.29
CA GLY A 18 -22.65 -18.70 55.05
C GLY A 18 -21.45 -18.54 54.10
N ASN A 19 -20.57 -17.57 54.41
CA ASN A 19 -19.28 -17.46 53.75
C ASN A 19 -18.53 -18.77 53.97
N ASN A 20 -18.57 -19.64 52.98
CA ASN A 20 -17.83 -20.88 53.03
C ASN A 20 -16.34 -20.54 52.78
N PRO A 21 -15.45 -20.63 53.78
CA PRO A 21 -14.05 -20.22 53.64
C PRO A 21 -13.34 -20.96 52.48
N PHE A 22 -13.77 -22.17 52.14
CA PHE A 22 -13.25 -22.93 51.04
C PHE A 22 -13.58 -22.27 49.65
N ARG A 23 -14.76 -21.67 49.51
CA ARG A 23 -15.12 -20.94 48.30
C ARG A 23 -14.27 -19.67 48.14
N LEU A 24 -14.00 -18.98 49.24
CA LEU A 24 -13.15 -17.79 49.25
C LEU A 24 -11.70 -18.17 48.86
N MET A 25 -11.16 -19.24 49.46
CA MET A 25 -9.82 -19.75 49.11
C MET A 25 -9.73 -20.18 47.63
N LEU A 26 -10.76 -20.83 47.09
CA LEU A 26 -10.82 -21.23 45.69
C LEU A 26 -10.73 -20.01 44.74
N TRP A 27 -11.49 -18.95 45.02
CA TRP A 27 -11.46 -17.73 44.23
C TRP A 27 -10.12 -17.02 44.30
N ILE A 28 -9.49 -16.95 45.48
CA ILE A 28 -8.16 -16.39 45.65
C ILE A 28 -7.13 -17.20 44.85
N ALA A 29 -7.19 -18.53 44.91
CA ALA A 29 -6.28 -19.39 44.13
C ALA A 29 -6.46 -19.21 42.62
N LEU A 30 -7.70 -19.07 42.10
CA LEU A 30 -7.97 -18.81 40.71
C LEU A 30 -7.44 -17.44 40.24
N ILE A 31 -7.60 -16.40 41.07
CA ILE A 31 -7.06 -15.06 40.79
C ILE A 31 -5.52 -15.11 40.73
N MET A 32 -4.89 -15.74 41.70
CA MET A 32 -3.43 -15.89 41.72
C MET A 32 -2.90 -16.67 40.52
N ALA A 33 -3.57 -17.75 40.12
CA ALA A 33 -3.25 -18.51 38.93
C ALA A 33 -3.41 -17.66 37.66
N GLY A 34 -4.45 -16.85 37.55
CA GLY A 34 -4.69 -15.93 36.47
C GLY A 34 -3.60 -14.85 36.35
N ILE A 35 -3.19 -14.25 37.46
CA ILE A 35 -2.09 -13.27 37.50
C ILE A 35 -0.77 -13.94 37.11
N TRP A 36 -0.51 -15.15 37.58
CA TRP A 36 0.70 -15.89 37.23
C TRP A 36 0.77 -16.18 35.73
N ILE A 37 -0.34 -16.62 35.12
CA ILE A 37 -0.44 -16.84 33.67
C ILE A 37 -0.20 -15.53 32.89
N LEU A 38 -0.76 -14.41 33.34
CA LEU A 38 -0.54 -13.11 32.71
C LEU A 38 0.94 -12.70 32.76
N MET A 39 1.61 -12.89 33.90
CA MET A 39 3.04 -12.62 34.01
C MET A 39 3.89 -13.50 33.08
N GLN A 40 3.50 -14.76 32.88
CA GLN A 40 4.19 -15.66 31.94
C GLN A 40 3.98 -15.27 30.48
N ILE A 41 2.82 -14.70 30.15
CA ILE A 41 2.52 -14.18 28.81
C ILE A 41 3.35 -12.90 28.55
N GLU A 42 3.42 -11.98 29.51
CA GLU A 42 4.24 -10.76 29.42
C GLU A 42 5.75 -11.08 29.37
N GLY A 43 6.18 -12.14 30.08
CA GLY A 43 7.56 -12.64 30.02
C GLY A 43 7.94 -13.35 28.73
N GLY A 44 6.99 -13.57 27.80
CA GLY A 44 7.22 -14.22 26.51
C GLY A 44 7.41 -15.75 26.57
N GLU A 45 7.24 -16.37 27.76
CA GLU A 45 7.39 -17.83 27.92
C GLU A 45 6.16 -18.59 27.42
N ILE A 46 4.97 -17.96 27.45
CA ILE A 46 3.72 -18.54 26.94
C ILE A 46 3.20 -17.65 25.81
N LYS A 47 3.18 -18.16 24.60
CA LYS A 47 2.58 -17.48 23.46
C LYS A 47 1.05 -17.46 23.64
N PRO A 48 0.39 -16.28 23.51
CA PRO A 48 -1.07 -16.21 23.58
C PRO A 48 -1.68 -17.08 22.47
N VAL A 49 -2.68 -17.90 22.83
CA VAL A 49 -3.39 -18.78 21.89
C VAL A 49 -4.11 -17.99 20.78
N LEU A 50 -4.28 -16.68 21.00
CA LEU A 50 -4.86 -15.72 20.06
C LEU A 50 -3.79 -14.71 19.60
N GLU A 51 -2.62 -15.16 19.21
CA GLU A 51 -1.75 -14.27 18.42
C GLU A 51 -2.53 -13.85 17.18
N PRO A 52 -2.65 -12.53 16.90
CA PRO A 52 -3.26 -12.11 15.65
C PRO A 52 -2.46 -12.75 14.54
N THR A 53 -3.13 -13.59 13.74
CA THR A 53 -2.52 -14.13 12.52
C THR A 53 -1.96 -12.93 11.77
N PRO A 54 -0.66 -12.90 11.38
CA PRO A 54 -0.13 -11.79 10.62
C PRO A 54 -1.06 -11.58 9.43
N THR A 55 -1.65 -10.39 9.33
CA THR A 55 -2.48 -10.03 8.18
C THR A 55 -1.60 -10.32 6.95
N PRO A 56 -2.05 -11.13 6.00
CA PRO A 56 -1.22 -11.45 4.84
C PRO A 56 -0.75 -10.14 4.22
N THR A 57 0.56 -9.95 4.16
CA THR A 57 1.16 -8.77 3.53
C THR A 57 0.62 -8.71 2.13
N ARG A 58 0.01 -7.59 1.78
CA ARG A 58 -0.57 -7.38 0.46
C ARG A 58 0.51 -7.58 -0.60
N ILE A 59 0.25 -8.41 -1.61
CA ILE A 59 1.20 -8.71 -2.68
C ILE A 59 1.35 -7.53 -3.64
N ALA A 60 2.52 -7.37 -4.26
CA ALA A 60 2.80 -6.30 -5.22
C ALA A 60 1.76 -6.20 -6.35
N GLY A 61 1.31 -7.34 -6.91
CA GLY A 61 0.28 -7.37 -7.95
C GLY A 61 -1.04 -6.72 -7.56
N SER A 62 -1.43 -6.76 -6.29
CA SER A 62 -2.64 -6.07 -5.81
C SER A 62 -2.48 -4.55 -5.79
N TYR A 63 -1.28 -4.04 -5.48
CA TYR A 63 -0.98 -2.61 -5.58
C TYR A 63 -0.93 -2.15 -7.03
N ILE A 64 -0.36 -2.95 -7.94
CA ILE A 64 -0.32 -2.65 -9.37
C ILE A 64 -1.73 -2.50 -9.94
N GLN A 65 -2.65 -3.43 -9.63
CA GLN A 65 -4.04 -3.33 -10.08
C GLN A 65 -4.74 -2.09 -9.55
N GLU A 66 -4.50 -1.73 -8.29
CA GLU A 66 -5.05 -0.51 -7.69
C GLU A 66 -4.46 0.75 -8.33
N ALA A 67 -3.15 0.79 -8.59
CA ALA A 67 -2.48 1.89 -9.28
C ALA A 67 -3.04 2.09 -10.70
N GLN A 68 -3.26 1.00 -11.43
CA GLN A 68 -3.93 1.04 -12.74
C GLN A 68 -5.34 1.60 -12.65
N ALA A 69 -6.10 1.22 -11.63
CA ALA A 69 -7.45 1.76 -11.40
C ALA A 69 -7.41 3.27 -11.10
N TYR A 70 -6.44 3.75 -10.31
CA TYR A 70 -6.24 5.18 -10.09
C TYR A 70 -5.86 5.92 -11.37
N PHE A 71 -4.96 5.36 -12.16
CA PHE A 71 -4.61 5.91 -13.46
C PHE A 71 -5.82 6.04 -14.38
N GLN A 72 -6.63 4.99 -14.52
CA GLN A 72 -7.86 5.00 -15.32
C GLN A 72 -8.89 6.00 -14.79
N ALA A 73 -8.91 6.27 -13.49
CA ALA A 73 -9.77 7.27 -12.86
C ALA A 73 -9.20 8.71 -12.97
N GLY A 74 -8.06 8.91 -13.64
CA GLY A 74 -7.40 10.21 -13.77
C GLY A 74 -6.71 10.72 -12.50
N LYS A 75 -6.51 9.85 -11.50
CA LYS A 75 -5.81 10.17 -10.25
C LYS A 75 -4.34 9.81 -10.37
N LEU A 76 -3.58 10.59 -11.13
CA LEU A 76 -2.17 10.30 -11.40
C LEU A 76 -1.28 10.72 -10.25
N TYR A 77 -1.49 11.94 -9.74
CA TYR A 77 -0.66 12.59 -8.74
C TYR A 77 -1.49 13.60 -7.93
N ASP A 78 -1.32 13.61 -6.61
CA ASP A 78 -1.89 14.61 -5.70
C ASP A 78 -0.73 15.32 -4.97
N PRO A 79 -0.42 16.59 -5.27
CA PRO A 79 0.70 17.31 -4.67
C PRO A 79 0.51 17.61 -3.18
N ASP A 80 -0.73 17.62 -2.70
CA ASP A 80 -1.09 17.88 -1.30
C ASP A 80 -1.96 16.75 -0.76
N PRO A 81 -1.43 15.53 -0.55
CA PRO A 81 -2.22 14.49 0.07
C PRO A 81 -2.55 14.94 1.50
N PRO A 82 -3.83 15.17 1.86
CA PRO A 82 -4.15 15.40 3.26
C PRO A 82 -3.76 14.15 4.03
N GLU A 83 -3.06 14.32 5.15
CA GLU A 83 -2.63 13.32 6.14
C GLU A 83 -2.94 11.85 5.77
N PRO A 84 -2.05 10.88 5.88
CA PRO A 84 -2.13 9.57 5.24
C PRO A 84 -3.39 8.78 5.66
N THR A 85 -4.48 9.10 5.03
CA THR A 85 -5.66 8.25 5.09
C THR A 85 -5.61 7.27 3.92
N PRO A 86 -5.83 5.96 4.14
CA PRO A 86 -5.79 4.93 3.09
C PRO A 86 -6.67 5.22 1.86
N ALA A 87 -7.52 6.22 1.96
CA ALA A 87 -8.53 6.56 0.96
C ALA A 87 -8.08 7.56 -0.12
N ARG A 88 -6.85 8.05 -0.11
CA ARG A 88 -6.41 9.13 -1.01
C ARG A 88 -5.04 8.92 -1.66
N TYR A 89 -4.68 7.67 -1.90
CA TYR A 89 -3.50 7.40 -2.71
C TYR A 89 -3.79 7.66 -4.18
N ASP A 90 -2.79 8.17 -4.86
CA ASP A 90 -2.77 8.30 -6.30
C ASP A 90 -2.07 7.09 -6.98
N ALA A 91 -1.96 7.14 -8.29
CA ALA A 91 -1.33 6.07 -9.05
C ALA A 91 0.16 5.95 -8.75
N ILE A 92 0.89 7.06 -8.64
CA ILE A 92 2.35 7.07 -8.40
C ILE A 92 2.67 6.47 -7.04
N ASP A 93 2.03 6.96 -5.96
CA ASP A 93 2.21 6.43 -4.60
C ASP A 93 1.91 4.94 -4.51
N THR A 94 0.88 4.49 -5.25
CA THR A 94 0.46 3.10 -5.22
C THR A 94 1.45 2.19 -5.98
N TYR A 95 2.05 2.67 -7.08
CA TYR A 95 3.16 1.97 -7.72
C TYR A 95 4.41 1.93 -6.84
N GLU A 96 4.71 3.00 -6.10
CA GLU A 96 5.82 3.00 -5.13
C GLU A 96 5.65 1.93 -4.06
N ARG A 97 4.44 1.73 -3.57
CA ARG A 97 4.13 0.64 -2.62
C ARG A 97 4.28 -0.73 -3.25
N ALA A 98 3.87 -0.90 -4.50
CA ALA A 98 4.11 -2.14 -5.23
C ALA A 98 5.60 -2.45 -5.31
N LEU A 99 6.43 -1.43 -5.60
CA LEU A 99 7.88 -1.53 -5.72
C LEU A 99 8.60 -1.67 -4.39
N GLN A 100 8.02 -1.22 -3.27
CA GLN A 100 8.52 -1.54 -1.92
C GLN A 100 8.38 -3.03 -1.60
N VAL A 101 7.32 -3.68 -2.11
CA VAL A 101 7.08 -5.12 -1.93
C VAL A 101 7.88 -5.95 -2.91
N ASP A 102 7.99 -5.51 -4.16
CA ASP A 102 8.72 -6.18 -5.24
C ASP A 102 9.57 -5.18 -6.05
N PRO A 103 10.78 -4.86 -5.56
CA PRO A 103 11.69 -3.93 -6.26
C PRO A 103 12.19 -4.44 -7.61
N GLY A 104 12.09 -5.76 -7.86
CA GLY A 104 12.52 -6.40 -9.10
C GLY A 104 11.49 -6.36 -10.22
N ASN A 105 10.34 -5.73 -10.03
CA ASN A 105 9.28 -5.68 -11.02
C ASN A 105 9.54 -4.59 -12.08
N ALA A 106 10.17 -4.98 -13.17
CA ALA A 106 10.52 -4.08 -14.27
C ALA A 106 9.29 -3.37 -14.86
N GLN A 107 8.18 -4.12 -15.03
CA GLN A 107 6.94 -3.58 -15.57
C GLN A 107 6.34 -2.50 -14.66
N ALA A 108 6.39 -2.70 -13.34
CA ALA A 108 5.89 -1.71 -12.40
C ALA A 108 6.73 -0.43 -12.40
N TRP A 109 8.05 -0.53 -12.56
CA TRP A 109 8.93 0.62 -12.76
C TRP A 109 8.60 1.38 -14.04
N ALA A 110 8.39 0.67 -15.16
CA ALA A 110 8.06 1.29 -16.44
C ALA A 110 6.70 2.01 -16.41
N GLU A 111 5.68 1.37 -15.85
CA GLU A 111 4.35 1.99 -15.72
C GLU A 111 4.38 3.20 -14.79
N LYS A 112 5.15 3.14 -13.68
CA LYS A 112 5.38 4.30 -12.81
C LYS A 112 5.98 5.45 -13.62
N ALA A 113 7.06 5.21 -14.40
CA ALA A 113 7.70 6.21 -15.22
C ALA A 113 6.74 6.85 -16.22
N ARG A 114 5.91 6.05 -16.88
CA ARG A 114 4.89 6.54 -17.82
C ARG A 114 3.89 7.48 -17.14
N ILE A 115 3.44 7.14 -15.94
CA ILE A 115 2.47 7.94 -15.19
C ILE A 115 3.14 9.21 -14.64
N GLU A 116 4.39 9.14 -14.20
CA GLU A 116 5.18 10.31 -13.81
C GLU A 116 5.29 11.32 -14.96
N ALA A 117 5.62 10.85 -16.18
CA ALA A 117 5.66 11.71 -17.36
C ALA A 117 4.28 12.34 -17.66
N TYR A 118 3.19 11.59 -17.61
CA TYR A 118 1.83 12.15 -17.80
C TYR A 118 1.45 13.15 -16.71
N SER A 119 1.89 12.95 -15.47
CA SER A 119 1.51 13.79 -14.34
C SER A 119 2.03 15.22 -14.43
N ILE A 120 3.02 15.51 -15.28
CA ILE A 120 3.52 16.89 -15.48
C ILE A 120 2.43 17.84 -15.96
N THR A 121 1.40 17.33 -16.63
CA THR A 121 0.25 18.13 -17.07
C THR A 121 -0.55 18.71 -15.92
N MET A 122 -0.42 18.13 -14.73
CA MET A 122 -1.08 18.58 -13.50
C MET A 122 -0.24 19.59 -12.71
N LEU A 123 1.04 19.76 -13.07
CA LEU A 123 1.96 20.69 -12.44
C LEU A 123 1.93 22.05 -13.16
N SER A 124 1.93 23.14 -12.40
CA SER A 124 1.87 24.50 -12.93
C SER A 124 3.23 25.13 -13.16
N ASN A 125 4.28 24.60 -12.52
CA ASN A 125 5.64 25.15 -12.51
C ASN A 125 6.56 24.30 -13.39
N ASP A 126 7.28 24.95 -14.33
CA ASP A 126 8.19 24.25 -15.26
C ASP A 126 9.37 23.58 -14.56
N ALA A 127 9.84 24.13 -13.42
CA ALA A 127 10.89 23.49 -12.64
C ALA A 127 10.39 22.19 -11.97
N GLU A 128 9.17 22.18 -11.45
CA GLU A 128 8.55 20.97 -10.89
C GLU A 128 8.31 19.92 -11.99
N ARG A 129 7.86 20.36 -13.17
CA ARG A 129 7.72 19.48 -14.35
C ARG A 129 9.03 18.83 -14.72
N LEU A 130 10.13 19.60 -14.76
CA LEU A 130 11.44 19.05 -15.07
C LEU A 130 11.91 18.03 -14.03
N ILE A 131 11.74 18.33 -12.74
CA ILE A 131 12.05 17.37 -11.66
C ILE A 131 11.25 16.08 -11.83
N ARG A 132 9.96 16.18 -12.13
CA ARG A 132 9.10 15.01 -12.36
C ARG A 132 9.54 14.18 -13.57
N LEU A 133 9.99 14.83 -14.63
CA LEU A 133 10.54 14.15 -15.81
C LEU A 133 11.88 13.46 -15.52
N GLN A 134 12.69 14.03 -14.63
CA GLN A 134 13.90 13.36 -14.13
C GLN A 134 13.55 12.11 -13.32
N GLU A 135 12.55 12.19 -12.44
CA GLU A 135 12.03 11.02 -11.68
C GLU A 135 11.51 9.93 -12.62
N ALA A 136 10.77 10.32 -13.67
CA ALA A 136 10.29 9.39 -14.70
C ALA A 136 11.45 8.70 -15.43
N ARG A 137 12.50 9.47 -15.77
CA ARG A 137 13.71 8.92 -16.38
C ARG A 137 14.41 7.93 -15.45
N ASP A 138 14.62 8.28 -14.19
CA ASP A 138 15.23 7.40 -13.20
C ASP A 138 14.42 6.09 -13.01
N SER A 139 13.10 6.18 -13.07
CA SER A 139 12.20 5.03 -12.94
C SER A 139 12.32 4.11 -14.16
N ILE A 140 12.34 4.67 -15.39
CA ILE A 140 12.43 3.84 -16.60
C ILE A 140 13.84 3.25 -16.80
N GLU A 141 14.89 3.93 -16.37
CA GLU A 141 16.25 3.39 -16.40
C GLU A 141 16.38 2.17 -15.47
N LYS A 142 15.71 2.17 -14.31
CA LYS A 142 15.62 1.00 -13.42
C LYS A 142 14.85 -0.16 -14.09
N ALA A 143 13.75 0.13 -14.79
CA ALA A 143 13.01 -0.87 -15.53
C ALA A 143 13.89 -1.51 -16.62
N LEU A 144 14.60 -0.70 -17.37
CA LEU A 144 15.49 -1.13 -18.45
C LEU A 144 16.67 -1.96 -17.93
N ALA A 145 17.21 -1.60 -16.76
CA ALA A 145 18.28 -2.38 -16.12
C ALA A 145 17.80 -3.77 -15.69
N LEU A 146 16.52 -3.93 -15.32
CA LEU A 146 15.92 -5.20 -14.95
C LEU A 146 15.52 -6.04 -16.16
N SER A 147 15.06 -5.41 -17.25
CA SER A 147 14.58 -6.10 -18.46
C SER A 147 14.98 -5.32 -19.71
N PRO A 148 16.24 -5.44 -20.17
CA PRO A 148 16.80 -4.62 -21.25
C PRO A 148 16.21 -4.95 -22.64
N ASP A 149 15.61 -6.12 -22.82
CA ASP A 149 15.08 -6.58 -24.11
C ASP A 149 13.54 -6.61 -24.13
N ASP A 150 12.89 -5.87 -23.23
CA ASP A 150 11.44 -5.71 -23.21
C ASP A 150 11.03 -4.54 -24.15
N SER A 151 10.25 -4.84 -25.18
CA SER A 151 9.80 -3.85 -26.18
C SER A 151 8.94 -2.75 -25.55
N THR A 152 8.08 -3.09 -24.59
CA THR A 152 7.20 -2.15 -23.90
C THR A 152 7.99 -1.16 -23.05
N ILE A 153 9.00 -1.66 -22.31
CA ILE A 153 9.88 -0.82 -21.48
C ILE A 153 10.66 0.17 -22.38
N ARG A 154 11.17 -0.30 -23.52
CA ARG A 154 11.87 0.58 -24.46
C ARG A 154 10.95 1.61 -25.11
N ALA A 155 9.72 1.24 -25.45
CA ALA A 155 8.74 2.17 -25.97
C ALA A 155 8.39 3.26 -24.94
N ILE A 156 8.20 2.87 -23.66
CA ILE A 156 7.98 3.83 -22.57
C ILE A 156 9.22 4.72 -22.37
N TYR A 157 10.43 4.18 -22.53
CA TYR A 157 11.64 4.99 -22.43
C TYR A 157 11.69 6.05 -23.53
N ALA A 158 11.44 5.68 -24.76
CA ALA A 158 11.33 6.64 -25.87
C ALA A 158 10.28 7.73 -25.57
N PHE A 159 9.13 7.34 -25.07
CA PHE A 159 8.07 8.26 -24.65
C PHE A 159 8.53 9.24 -23.55
N VAL A 160 9.20 8.76 -22.51
CA VAL A 160 9.73 9.61 -21.41
C VAL A 160 10.77 10.60 -21.93
N LEU A 161 11.66 10.17 -22.82
CA LEU A 161 12.67 11.02 -23.43
C LEU A 161 12.05 12.13 -24.31
N ASP A 162 11.01 11.83 -25.09
CA ASP A 162 10.28 12.80 -25.89
C ASP A 162 9.62 13.87 -25.01
N TRP A 163 8.98 13.45 -23.90
CA TRP A 163 8.41 14.38 -22.93
C TRP A 163 9.49 15.23 -22.25
N TYR A 164 10.64 14.64 -21.93
CA TYR A 164 11.75 15.38 -21.33
C TYR A 164 12.31 16.42 -22.32
N ALA A 165 12.46 16.07 -23.59
CA ALA A 165 12.90 16.97 -24.65
C ALA A 165 11.91 18.13 -24.87
N SER A 166 10.62 17.94 -24.56
CA SER A 166 9.59 18.97 -24.70
C SER A 166 9.63 20.06 -23.62
N SER A 167 10.42 19.86 -22.54
CA SER A 167 10.54 20.82 -21.45
C SER A 167 11.19 22.14 -21.94
N PRO A 168 10.60 23.31 -21.59
CA PRO A 168 11.16 24.60 -21.96
C PRO A 168 12.49 24.92 -21.25
N LEU A 169 12.85 24.17 -20.20
CA LEU A 169 14.09 24.36 -19.44
C LEU A 169 15.26 23.54 -19.99
N VAL A 170 15.01 22.66 -20.94
CA VAL A 170 16.05 21.87 -21.64
C VAL A 170 16.70 22.70 -22.75
N SER A 171 18.02 22.71 -22.79
CA SER A 171 18.77 23.40 -23.84
C SER A 171 18.51 22.78 -25.21
N GLU A 172 18.71 23.55 -26.29
CA GLU A 172 18.49 23.05 -27.65
C GLU A 172 19.42 21.88 -28.01
N GLU A 173 20.66 21.91 -27.54
CA GLU A 173 21.63 20.83 -27.76
C GLU A 173 21.17 19.54 -27.01
N GLU A 174 20.76 19.67 -25.77
CA GLU A 174 20.26 18.55 -24.96
C GLU A 174 18.96 17.97 -25.54
N ARG A 175 18.06 18.85 -26.00
CA ARG A 175 16.82 18.46 -26.69
C ARG A 175 17.09 17.58 -27.90
N GLN A 176 18.02 17.99 -28.75
CA GLN A 176 18.38 17.20 -29.96
C GLN A 176 18.96 15.84 -29.58
N ASN A 177 19.79 15.77 -28.54
CA ASN A 177 20.33 14.49 -28.06
C ASN A 177 19.24 13.58 -27.49
N LEU A 178 18.32 14.13 -26.72
CA LEU A 178 17.19 13.38 -26.17
C LEU A 178 16.26 12.83 -27.27
N LEU A 179 15.97 13.63 -28.30
CA LEU A 179 15.13 13.18 -29.41
C LEU A 179 15.82 12.09 -30.25
N LEU A 180 17.13 12.17 -30.46
CA LEU A 180 17.88 11.11 -31.13
C LEU A 180 17.91 9.82 -30.33
N GLU A 181 18.06 9.93 -29.01
CA GLU A 181 17.98 8.79 -28.09
C GLU A 181 16.57 8.17 -28.09
N ALA A 182 15.52 9.00 -28.04
CA ALA A 182 14.14 8.57 -28.13
C ALA A 182 13.84 7.80 -29.41
N GLU A 183 14.29 8.34 -30.59
CA GLU A 183 14.14 7.65 -31.85
C GLU A 183 14.87 6.29 -31.85
N SER A 184 16.10 6.24 -31.33
CA SER A 184 16.86 5.00 -31.22
C SER A 184 16.15 3.95 -30.39
N GLU A 185 15.60 4.34 -29.25
CA GLU A 185 14.88 3.42 -28.37
C GLU A 185 13.52 2.98 -28.94
N ALA A 186 12.81 3.87 -29.65
CA ALA A 186 11.59 3.51 -30.36
C ALA A 186 11.86 2.48 -31.50
N VAL A 187 12.95 2.68 -32.28
CA VAL A 187 13.37 1.72 -33.30
C VAL A 187 13.73 0.37 -32.70
N ARG A 188 14.40 0.35 -31.54
CA ARG A 188 14.72 -0.89 -30.84
C ARG A 188 13.47 -1.58 -30.31
N ALA A 189 12.53 -0.82 -29.75
CA ALA A 189 11.25 -1.36 -29.30
C ALA A 189 10.49 -2.04 -30.45
N TYR A 190 10.39 -1.35 -31.58
CA TYR A 190 9.77 -1.90 -32.79
C TYR A 190 10.51 -3.14 -33.32
N GLY A 191 11.82 -3.18 -33.24
CA GLY A 191 12.62 -4.33 -33.66
C GLY A 191 12.41 -5.57 -32.78
N LEU A 192 12.08 -5.37 -31.50
CA LEU A 192 11.79 -6.44 -30.55
C LEU A 192 10.37 -6.98 -30.71
N ASP A 193 9.41 -6.10 -30.89
CA ASP A 193 8.01 -6.46 -31.11
C ASP A 193 7.31 -5.43 -32.01
N PRO A 194 7.17 -5.72 -33.33
CA PRO A 194 6.50 -4.83 -34.27
C PRO A 194 4.99 -4.66 -34.03
N GLU A 195 4.39 -5.54 -33.24
CA GLU A 195 2.96 -5.48 -32.91
C GLU A 195 2.69 -4.75 -31.60
N ASN A 196 3.73 -4.30 -30.91
CA ASN A 196 3.59 -3.47 -29.72
C ASN A 196 2.92 -2.14 -30.09
N GLY A 197 1.73 -1.91 -29.58
CA GLY A 197 0.89 -0.75 -29.90
C GLY A 197 1.21 0.54 -29.11
N LEU A 198 2.38 0.61 -28.44
CA LEU A 198 2.88 1.81 -27.76
C LEU A 198 3.70 2.69 -28.67
#